data_7895468b845805eb83577ad2e2cd99f5
#
_entry.id   7895468b845805eb83577ad2e2cd99f5
#
_cell.length_a   1.000
_cell.length_b   1.000
_cell.length_c   1.000
_cell.angle_alpha   90.00
_cell.angle_beta   90.00
_cell.angle_gamma   90.00
#
_symmetry.space_group_name_H-M   'P 1'
#
loop_
_entity.id
_entity.type
_entity.pdbx_description
1 polymer ?
#
loop_
_entity_poly.entity_id
_entity_poly.type
_entity_poly.pdbx_seq_one_letter_code
_entity_poly.pdbx_strand_id
1 'polypeptide(L)'
;LKNIDILASFRKIKEKDIMSRDADKAFFGHPIGLSTLFASEMWERFSYYGMRALLVLFLTATFASGGFEMAELDAFTIYGIFTGLVYVTPILGGMLADKVLGQRKSIYIGGLTMAIGQFLLAASAWMHGSDASVEFRQTIFYAGLGILILGNGFFKPNISTMVGELYDNNDPRKDGGFTIFYMGINLGAFFSPLVAGKLGEQVAWQYGFLAAGVGMLLGTIWFFLRSHTLGHIGMPPKVKAERVRLILNDWFSILLYVVGIVGLIFAVILGWSVIPATVSTAIIWILGIGGVIVLTTTIFKGTNGKAEWSRVGVILVLALFNILFWSGFEQAGTTFNIFARDNTQRMIGSWEIPATWFQSINAIWIVACAPLFSVLWLKLDKIKLNPNTPMKFAWGLIMLSLGFVIMAIAFDRSTGGDSLRLVSPLWLIVVYLFHTFGELCLSPIGLSMVTKLSPPKLVSTMMGIWFGSVAAGNFVASQMKAISIQLEKTLGTEIQVFWLIAI
;
A
#
# COMPACT_ATOMS: atom_id res chain seq x y z
N LEU A 1 60.04 -6.66 15.51
CA LEU A 1 59.12 -5.77 14.75
C LEU A 1 57.96 -6.54 14.12
N LYS A 2 58.16 -7.68 13.44
CA LYS A 2 57.07 -8.48 12.80
C LYS A 2 55.99 -8.98 13.78
N ASN A 3 56.32 -9.25 15.03
CA ASN A 3 55.36 -9.72 16.05
C ASN A 3 54.43 -8.59 16.58
N ILE A 4 54.88 -7.34 16.51
CA ILE A 4 54.05 -6.17 16.92
C ILE A 4 52.98 -5.88 15.91
N ASP A 5 53.27 -6.02 14.61
CA ASP A 5 52.29 -5.81 13.52
C ASP A 5 51.20 -6.89 13.50
N ILE A 6 51.57 -8.14 13.84
CA ILE A 6 50.61 -9.25 13.95
C ILE A 6 49.66 -9.00 15.13
N LEU A 7 50.18 -8.60 16.30
CA LEU A 7 49.34 -8.28 17.47
C LEU A 7 48.43 -7.07 17.22
N ALA A 8 48.92 -6.05 16.51
CA ALA A 8 48.12 -4.90 16.13
C ALA A 8 46.99 -5.25 15.11
N SER A 9 47.29 -6.18 14.18
CA SER A 9 46.29 -6.69 13.23
C SER A 9 45.23 -7.55 13.94
N PHE A 10 45.63 -8.44 14.86
CA PHE A 10 44.68 -9.20 15.68
C PHE A 10 43.81 -8.32 16.58
N ARG A 11 44.40 -7.25 17.16
CA ARG A 11 43.65 -6.30 17.97
C ARG A 11 42.61 -5.53 17.13
N LYS A 12 42.98 -5.06 15.92
CA LYS A 12 42.06 -4.43 14.97
C LYS A 12 40.97 -5.38 14.50
N ILE A 13 41.27 -6.66 14.25
CA ILE A 13 40.27 -7.67 13.86
C ILE A 13 39.33 -7.92 15.05
N LYS A 14 39.85 -8.06 16.27
CA LYS A 14 39.05 -8.29 17.48
C LYS A 14 38.17 -7.07 17.85
N GLU A 15 38.68 -5.85 17.70
CA GLU A 15 37.92 -4.60 17.89
C GLU A 15 36.82 -4.45 16.81
N LYS A 16 37.12 -4.82 15.57
CA LYS A 16 36.14 -4.83 14.46
C LYS A 16 35.02 -5.87 14.66
N ASP A 17 35.38 -7.06 15.21
CA ASP A 17 34.42 -8.11 15.55
C ASP A 17 33.55 -7.74 16.76
N ILE A 18 34.13 -7.08 17.79
CA ILE A 18 33.38 -6.60 18.96
C ILE A 18 32.40 -5.47 18.52
N MET A 19 32.90 -4.50 17.75
CA MET A 19 32.01 -3.43 17.18
C MET A 19 30.94 -4.01 16.27
N SER A 20 31.20 -5.09 15.53
CA SER A 20 30.20 -5.76 14.69
C SER A 20 29.13 -6.47 15.54
N ARG A 21 29.53 -7.11 16.65
CA ARG A 21 28.61 -7.79 17.58
C ARG A 21 27.70 -6.80 18.34
N ASP A 22 28.23 -5.65 18.75
CA ASP A 22 27.44 -4.60 19.39
C ASP A 22 26.46 -3.96 18.39
N ALA A 23 26.88 -3.74 17.15
CA ALA A 23 26.03 -3.26 16.08
C ALA A 23 24.92 -4.26 15.69
N ASP A 24 25.17 -5.59 15.87
CA ASP A 24 24.19 -6.65 15.57
C ASP A 24 23.05 -6.72 16.59
N LYS A 25 23.17 -6.07 17.74
CA LYS A 25 22.15 -6.04 18.80
C LYS A 25 21.70 -4.63 19.18
N ALA A 26 22.13 -3.61 18.45
CA ALA A 26 22.02 -2.21 18.84
C ALA A 26 20.58 -1.64 18.74
N PHE A 27 19.66 -2.33 18.06
CA PHE A 27 18.27 -1.90 17.91
C PHE A 27 17.30 -2.95 18.44
N PHE A 28 16.92 -2.85 19.72
CA PHE A 28 16.05 -3.83 20.41
C PHE A 28 16.53 -5.29 20.29
N GLY A 29 17.85 -5.51 20.33
CA GLY A 29 18.46 -6.84 20.15
C GLY A 29 18.61 -7.28 18.69
N HIS A 30 18.33 -6.41 17.73
CA HIS A 30 18.44 -6.64 16.29
C HIS A 30 19.56 -5.81 15.65
N PRO A 31 19.98 -6.14 14.40
CA PRO A 31 20.99 -5.38 13.69
C PRO A 31 20.62 -3.89 13.56
N ILE A 32 21.59 -3.01 13.71
CA ILE A 32 21.37 -1.55 13.64
C ILE A 32 20.77 -1.10 12.30
N GLY A 33 21.04 -1.84 11.22
CA GLY A 33 20.43 -1.60 9.90
C GLY A 33 18.90 -1.65 9.91
N LEU A 34 18.31 -2.43 10.83
CA LEU A 34 16.85 -2.48 10.99
C LEU A 34 16.28 -1.12 11.39
N SER A 35 16.97 -0.33 12.22
CA SER A 35 16.54 1.03 12.58
C SER A 35 16.46 1.97 11.37
N THR A 36 17.39 1.77 10.43
CA THR A 36 17.43 2.54 9.17
C THR A 36 16.22 2.22 8.30
N LEU A 37 15.94 0.91 8.11
CA LEU A 37 14.81 0.46 7.30
C LEU A 37 13.46 0.78 7.96
N PHE A 38 13.35 0.58 9.28
CA PHE A 38 12.17 0.93 10.08
C PHE A 38 11.76 2.40 9.93
N ALA A 39 12.71 3.33 10.17
CA ALA A 39 12.39 4.75 10.10
C ALA A 39 12.11 5.21 8.66
N SER A 40 12.82 4.65 7.67
CA SER A 40 12.57 4.98 6.25
C SER A 40 11.19 4.51 5.79
N GLU A 41 10.78 3.29 6.16
CA GLU A 41 9.42 2.80 5.87
C GLU A 41 8.36 3.59 6.65
N MET A 42 8.58 3.90 7.92
CA MET A 42 7.67 4.71 8.72
C MET A 42 7.36 6.06 8.04
N TRP A 43 8.38 6.77 7.56
CA TRP A 43 8.21 8.05 6.87
C TRP A 43 7.56 7.89 5.48
N GLU A 44 7.88 6.81 4.76
CA GLU A 44 7.22 6.52 3.50
C GLU A 44 5.73 6.22 3.72
N ARG A 45 5.40 5.41 4.73
CA ARG A 45 4.01 5.16 5.11
C ARG A 45 3.29 6.42 5.58
N PHE A 46 3.97 7.28 6.34
CA PHE A 46 3.45 8.59 6.69
C PHE A 46 3.08 9.40 5.43
N SER A 47 3.97 9.45 4.46
CA SER A 47 3.73 10.13 3.18
C SER A 47 2.52 9.55 2.43
N TYR A 48 2.51 8.23 2.25
CA TYR A 48 1.49 7.53 1.47
C TYR A 48 0.11 7.65 2.11
N TYR A 49 -0.03 7.30 3.40
CA TYR A 49 -1.34 7.31 4.07
C TYR A 49 -1.87 8.73 4.32
N GLY A 50 -1.00 9.73 4.51
CA GLY A 50 -1.40 11.13 4.64
C GLY A 50 -2.01 11.67 3.35
N MET A 51 -1.35 11.46 2.23
CA MET A 51 -1.90 11.83 0.92
C MET A 51 -3.18 11.05 0.61
N ARG A 52 -3.18 9.72 0.83
CA ARG A 52 -4.32 8.85 0.58
C ARG A 52 -5.57 9.29 1.35
N ALA A 53 -5.40 9.69 2.62
CA ALA A 53 -6.50 10.16 3.46
C ALA A 53 -7.13 11.45 2.92
N LEU A 54 -6.35 12.32 2.31
CA LEU A 54 -6.81 13.57 1.73
C LEU A 54 -7.37 13.42 0.32
N LEU A 55 -6.95 12.40 -0.44
CA LEU A 55 -7.15 12.32 -1.89
C LEU A 55 -8.60 12.50 -2.31
N VAL A 56 -9.52 11.66 -1.81
CA VAL A 56 -10.93 11.73 -2.18
C VAL A 56 -11.58 13.02 -1.66
N LEU A 57 -11.26 13.45 -0.43
CA LEU A 57 -11.80 14.68 0.14
C LEU A 57 -11.39 15.91 -0.67
N PHE A 58 -10.13 15.99 -1.09
CA PHE A 58 -9.64 17.07 -1.95
C PHE A 58 -10.31 17.07 -3.33
N LEU A 59 -10.42 15.90 -3.98
CA LEU A 59 -11.04 15.80 -5.31
C LEU A 59 -12.51 16.22 -5.28
N THR A 60 -13.25 15.91 -4.22
CA THR A 60 -14.68 16.22 -4.08
C THR A 60 -14.95 17.57 -3.40
N ALA A 61 -13.94 18.20 -2.79
CA ALA A 61 -14.07 19.51 -2.17
C ALA A 61 -14.41 20.58 -3.24
N THR A 62 -15.21 21.58 -2.85
CA THR A 62 -15.65 22.64 -3.75
C THR A 62 -14.49 23.46 -4.30
N PHE A 63 -14.67 24.07 -5.47
CA PHE A 63 -13.68 25.01 -6.01
C PHE A 63 -13.39 26.14 -5.02
N ALA A 64 -14.41 26.65 -4.35
CA ALA A 64 -14.24 27.73 -3.36
C ALA A 64 -13.30 27.34 -2.21
N SER A 65 -13.27 26.06 -1.82
CA SER A 65 -12.36 25.53 -0.80
C SER A 65 -11.01 25.04 -1.33
N GLY A 66 -10.74 25.26 -2.63
CA GLY A 66 -9.49 24.88 -3.29
C GLY A 66 -9.45 23.48 -3.89
N GLY A 67 -10.52 22.69 -3.75
CA GLY A 67 -10.67 21.38 -4.36
C GLY A 67 -10.91 21.40 -5.86
N PHE A 68 -11.39 20.27 -6.41
CA PHE A 68 -11.72 20.13 -7.83
C PHE A 68 -13.21 19.92 -8.10
N GLU A 69 -14.05 19.89 -7.07
CA GLU A 69 -15.50 19.73 -7.15
C GLU A 69 -15.94 18.57 -8.04
N MET A 70 -15.17 17.47 -8.01
CA MET A 70 -15.46 16.28 -8.79
C MET A 70 -16.64 15.50 -8.22
N ALA A 71 -17.40 14.84 -9.10
CA ALA A 71 -18.37 13.86 -8.66
C ALA A 71 -17.67 12.72 -7.87
N GLU A 72 -18.32 12.20 -6.83
CA GLU A 72 -17.72 11.16 -5.98
C GLU A 72 -17.30 9.91 -6.76
N LEU A 73 -18.06 9.51 -7.80
CA LEU A 73 -17.71 8.35 -8.61
C LEU A 73 -16.41 8.55 -9.40
N ASP A 74 -16.15 9.76 -9.88
CA ASP A 74 -14.91 10.09 -10.58
C ASP A 74 -13.74 10.11 -9.60
N ALA A 75 -13.92 10.72 -8.42
CA ALA A 75 -12.92 10.74 -7.37
C ALA A 75 -12.59 9.33 -6.87
N PHE A 76 -13.58 8.45 -6.71
CA PHE A 76 -13.39 7.05 -6.33
C PHE A 76 -12.65 6.28 -7.43
N THR A 77 -12.97 6.52 -8.70
CA THR A 77 -12.28 5.90 -9.83
C THR A 77 -10.79 6.28 -9.85
N ILE A 78 -10.47 7.57 -9.67
CA ILE A 78 -9.08 8.05 -9.57
C ILE A 78 -8.37 7.39 -8.39
N TYR A 79 -9.03 7.32 -7.22
CA TYR A 79 -8.50 6.65 -6.04
C TYR A 79 -8.19 5.17 -6.30
N GLY A 80 -9.12 4.42 -6.91
CA GLY A 80 -8.94 3.00 -7.21
C GLY A 80 -7.85 2.73 -8.23
N ILE A 81 -7.74 3.55 -9.29
CA ILE A 81 -6.65 3.46 -10.26
C ILE A 81 -5.31 3.73 -9.59
N PHE A 82 -5.21 4.80 -8.80
CA PHE A 82 -4.00 5.16 -8.08
C PHE A 82 -3.56 4.03 -7.13
N THR A 83 -4.44 3.61 -6.22
CA THR A 83 -4.12 2.58 -5.22
C THR A 83 -3.86 1.22 -5.87
N GLY A 84 -4.61 0.85 -6.92
CA GLY A 84 -4.36 -0.37 -7.68
C GLY A 84 -2.98 -0.39 -8.34
N LEU A 85 -2.59 0.68 -9.05
CA LEU A 85 -1.29 0.79 -9.72
C LEU A 85 -0.11 0.81 -8.75
N VAL A 86 -0.28 1.38 -7.55
CA VAL A 86 0.72 1.33 -6.46
C VAL A 86 1.06 -0.11 -6.05
N TYR A 87 0.15 -1.08 -6.18
CA TYR A 87 0.42 -2.50 -5.92
C TYR A 87 0.97 -3.27 -7.12
N VAL A 88 0.80 -2.77 -8.33
CA VAL A 88 1.32 -3.40 -9.57
C VAL A 88 2.78 -2.99 -9.84
N THR A 89 3.11 -1.72 -9.69
CA THR A 89 4.45 -1.19 -10.02
C THR A 89 5.62 -1.79 -9.22
N PRO A 90 5.45 -2.25 -7.96
CA PRO A 90 6.49 -2.96 -7.21
C PRO A 90 7.05 -4.21 -7.89
N ILE A 91 6.27 -4.90 -8.72
CA ILE A 91 6.72 -6.07 -9.47
C ILE A 91 7.86 -5.66 -10.42
N LEU A 92 7.71 -4.55 -11.09
CA LEU A 92 8.69 -4.04 -12.06
C LEU A 92 9.90 -3.40 -11.36
N GLY A 93 9.67 -2.60 -10.33
CA GLY A 93 10.73 -1.93 -9.58
C GLY A 93 11.66 -2.91 -8.85
N GLY A 94 11.11 -4.02 -8.32
CA GLY A 94 11.90 -5.11 -7.75
C GLY A 94 12.77 -5.79 -8.79
N MET A 95 12.21 -6.14 -9.96
CA MET A 95 12.98 -6.74 -11.05
C MET A 95 14.16 -5.87 -11.51
N LEU A 96 13.95 -4.55 -11.55
CA LEU A 96 14.98 -3.57 -11.90
C LEU A 96 16.09 -3.49 -10.85
N ALA A 97 15.72 -3.49 -9.59
CA ALA A 97 16.67 -3.47 -8.50
C ALA A 97 17.56 -4.72 -8.52
N ASP A 98 16.96 -5.90 -8.69
CA ASP A 98 17.68 -7.17 -8.65
C ASP A 98 18.66 -7.33 -9.82
N LYS A 99 18.28 -6.81 -10.99
CA LYS A 99 19.09 -7.01 -12.21
C LYS A 99 20.16 -5.95 -12.42
N VAL A 100 19.88 -4.68 -12.04
CA VAL A 100 20.69 -3.54 -12.52
C VAL A 100 21.07 -2.56 -11.42
N LEU A 101 20.07 -2.01 -10.70
CA LEU A 101 20.26 -0.85 -9.83
C LEU A 101 20.82 -1.21 -8.45
N GLY A 102 20.47 -2.40 -7.95
CA GLY A 102 20.57 -2.70 -6.53
C GLY A 102 19.46 -2.03 -5.72
N GLN A 103 19.11 -2.61 -4.58
CA GLN A 103 17.98 -2.16 -3.77
C GLN A 103 18.19 -0.76 -3.20
N ARG A 104 19.42 -0.40 -2.76
CA ARG A 104 19.70 0.94 -2.21
C ARG A 104 19.44 2.06 -3.20
N LYS A 105 19.96 1.93 -4.45
CA LYS A 105 19.74 2.96 -5.47
C LYS A 105 18.26 3.06 -5.83
N SER A 106 17.57 1.92 -5.87
CA SER A 106 16.13 1.89 -6.13
C SER A 106 15.34 2.62 -5.04
N ILE A 107 15.69 2.44 -3.76
CA ILE A 107 15.07 3.17 -2.64
C ILE A 107 15.33 4.68 -2.76
N TYR A 108 16.54 5.11 -3.11
CA TYR A 108 16.84 6.54 -3.32
C TYR A 108 16.01 7.14 -4.45
N ILE A 109 16.01 6.48 -5.61
CA ILE A 109 15.24 6.92 -6.78
C ILE A 109 13.76 6.97 -6.41
N GLY A 110 13.23 5.89 -5.82
CA GLY A 110 11.83 5.79 -5.42
C GLY A 110 11.44 6.89 -4.42
N GLY A 111 12.25 7.09 -3.37
CA GLY A 111 11.97 8.08 -2.35
C GLY A 111 11.98 9.52 -2.86
N LEU A 112 12.97 9.90 -3.67
CA LEU A 112 13.02 11.23 -4.30
C LEU A 112 11.87 11.43 -5.28
N THR A 113 11.57 10.41 -6.10
CA THR A 113 10.46 10.46 -7.06
C THR A 113 9.12 10.63 -6.33
N MET A 114 8.89 9.90 -5.24
CA MET A 114 7.68 10.06 -4.42
C MET A 114 7.59 11.44 -3.77
N ALA A 115 8.70 11.98 -3.25
CA ALA A 115 8.71 13.32 -2.68
C ALA A 115 8.34 14.39 -3.73
N ILE A 116 8.88 14.28 -4.96
CA ILE A 116 8.52 15.15 -6.08
C ILE A 116 7.03 15.05 -6.40
N GLY A 117 6.49 13.82 -6.44
CA GLY A 117 5.05 13.59 -6.66
C GLY A 117 4.19 14.31 -5.62
N GLN A 118 4.51 14.19 -4.33
CA GLN A 118 3.80 14.90 -3.26
C GLN A 118 3.89 16.44 -3.38
N PHE A 119 5.07 16.96 -3.75
CA PHE A 119 5.22 18.39 -3.96
C PHE A 119 4.42 18.89 -5.19
N LEU A 120 4.24 18.07 -6.22
CA LEU A 120 3.35 18.41 -7.33
C LEU A 120 1.88 18.44 -6.90
N LEU A 121 1.43 17.51 -6.04
CA LEU A 121 0.08 17.57 -5.46
C LEU A 121 -0.09 18.86 -4.64
N ALA A 122 0.88 19.18 -3.81
CA ALA A 122 0.88 20.43 -3.02
C ALA A 122 0.89 21.68 -3.91
N ALA A 123 1.69 21.71 -4.98
CA ALA A 123 1.75 22.81 -5.94
C ALA A 123 0.42 23.00 -6.67
N SER A 124 -0.22 21.91 -7.12
CA SER A 124 -1.55 21.96 -7.73
C SER A 124 -2.60 22.56 -6.80
N ALA A 125 -2.60 22.16 -5.52
CA ALA A 125 -3.49 22.74 -4.52
C ALA A 125 -3.14 24.22 -4.21
N TRP A 126 -1.85 24.58 -4.20
CA TRP A 126 -1.36 25.94 -3.93
C TRP A 126 -1.76 26.93 -5.01
N MET A 127 -1.89 26.48 -6.26
CA MET A 127 -2.34 27.32 -7.38
C MET A 127 -3.82 27.71 -7.29
N HIS A 128 -4.56 27.28 -6.27
CA HIS A 128 -5.88 27.78 -6.00
C HIS A 128 -5.83 29.29 -5.71
N GLY A 129 -6.70 30.05 -6.38
CA GLY A 129 -6.71 31.52 -6.26
C GLY A 129 -5.69 32.26 -7.13
N SER A 130 -4.87 31.56 -7.93
CA SER A 130 -4.04 32.13 -9.00
C SER A 130 -4.79 32.14 -10.34
N ASP A 131 -4.19 32.74 -11.37
CA ASP A 131 -4.74 32.75 -12.75
C ASP A 131 -4.62 31.37 -13.44
N ALA A 132 -4.15 30.33 -12.76
CA ALA A 132 -4.03 28.98 -13.30
C ALA A 132 -5.40 28.35 -13.51
N SER A 133 -5.66 27.84 -14.73
CA SER A 133 -6.92 27.13 -15.02
C SER A 133 -7.06 25.85 -14.19
N VAL A 134 -8.31 25.42 -13.98
CA VAL A 134 -8.61 24.16 -13.25
C VAL A 134 -7.98 22.97 -13.96
N GLU A 135 -8.02 22.94 -15.29
CA GLU A 135 -7.46 21.87 -16.11
C GLU A 135 -5.93 21.79 -15.95
N PHE A 136 -5.25 22.93 -15.85
CA PHE A 136 -3.81 22.95 -15.62
C PHE A 136 -3.46 22.44 -14.22
N ARG A 137 -4.22 22.86 -13.20
CA ARG A 137 -4.08 22.34 -11.83
C ARG A 137 -4.31 20.84 -11.77
N GLN A 138 -5.35 20.31 -12.43
CA GLN A 138 -5.64 18.89 -12.55
C GLN A 138 -4.49 18.13 -13.23
N THR A 139 -3.94 18.68 -14.32
CA THR A 139 -2.82 18.08 -15.03
C THR A 139 -1.60 17.91 -14.12
N ILE A 140 -1.24 18.94 -13.35
CA ILE A 140 -0.14 18.87 -12.37
C ILE A 140 -0.45 17.84 -11.27
N PHE A 141 -1.70 17.80 -10.79
CA PHE A 141 -2.14 16.85 -9.77
C PHE A 141 -1.99 15.40 -10.26
N TYR A 142 -2.51 15.11 -11.46
CA TYR A 142 -2.41 13.78 -12.05
C TYR A 142 -0.97 13.37 -12.37
N ALA A 143 -0.16 14.30 -12.84
CA ALA A 143 1.28 14.06 -13.00
C ALA A 143 1.93 13.69 -11.65
N GLY A 144 1.56 14.36 -10.56
CA GLY A 144 1.98 14.04 -9.21
C GLY A 144 1.61 12.63 -8.78
N LEU A 145 0.35 12.22 -8.99
CA LEU A 145 -0.11 10.84 -8.72
C LEU A 145 0.66 9.81 -9.54
N GLY A 146 0.88 10.05 -10.84
CA GLY A 146 1.67 9.18 -11.70
C GLY A 146 3.11 9.00 -11.23
N ILE A 147 3.75 10.09 -10.83
CA ILE A 147 5.11 10.08 -10.28
C ILE A 147 5.17 9.34 -8.94
N LEU A 148 4.14 9.46 -8.08
CA LEU A 148 4.03 8.68 -6.84
C LEU A 148 3.94 7.19 -7.10
N ILE A 149 3.13 6.76 -8.07
CA ILE A 149 3.00 5.35 -8.49
C ILE A 149 4.36 4.78 -8.91
N LEU A 150 5.11 5.53 -9.74
CA LEU A 150 6.43 5.13 -10.20
C LEU A 150 7.43 5.02 -9.03
N GLY A 151 7.47 6.02 -8.18
CA GLY A 151 8.38 6.06 -7.03
C GLY A 151 8.13 4.92 -6.05
N ASN A 152 6.87 4.63 -5.76
CA ASN A 152 6.48 3.51 -4.90
C ASN A 152 6.95 2.16 -5.48
N GLY A 153 6.85 1.98 -6.79
CA GLY A 153 7.34 0.79 -7.47
C GLY A 153 8.83 0.52 -7.20
N PHE A 154 9.66 1.56 -7.13
CA PHE A 154 11.08 1.42 -6.81
C PHE A 154 11.37 1.29 -5.31
N PHE A 155 10.57 1.88 -4.46
CA PHE A 155 10.82 1.94 -3.02
C PHE A 155 10.37 0.66 -2.31
N LYS A 156 9.09 0.34 -2.42
CA LYS A 156 8.40 -0.65 -1.56
C LYS A 156 8.96 -2.08 -1.64
N PRO A 157 9.19 -2.69 -2.81
CA PRO A 157 9.68 -4.06 -2.87
C PRO A 157 11.10 -4.18 -2.29
N ASN A 158 11.91 -3.15 -2.47
CA ASN A 158 13.32 -3.18 -2.14
C ASN A 158 13.57 -3.02 -0.65
N ILE A 159 12.85 -2.12 0.03
CA ILE A 159 13.05 -1.93 1.48
C ILE A 159 12.64 -3.18 2.28
N SER A 160 11.55 -3.84 1.89
CA SER A 160 11.08 -5.06 2.55
C SER A 160 12.05 -6.25 2.33
N THR A 161 12.63 -6.38 1.13
CA THR A 161 13.64 -7.40 0.85
C THR A 161 14.89 -7.20 1.70
N MET A 162 15.36 -5.97 1.83
CA MET A 162 16.53 -5.65 2.65
C MET A 162 16.35 -6.01 4.13
N VAL A 163 15.12 -5.93 4.68
CA VAL A 163 14.84 -6.42 6.05
C VAL A 163 15.18 -7.91 6.16
N GLY A 164 14.77 -8.70 5.18
CA GLY A 164 15.07 -10.14 5.15
C GLY A 164 16.57 -10.45 5.03
N GLU A 165 17.31 -9.60 4.31
CA GLU A 165 18.76 -9.75 4.09
C GLU A 165 19.63 -9.33 5.28
N LEU A 166 19.05 -8.63 6.28
CA LEU A 166 19.76 -8.32 7.54
C LEU A 166 20.02 -9.56 8.39
N TYR A 167 19.36 -10.67 8.14
CA TYR A 167 19.41 -11.88 8.93
C TYR A 167 19.86 -13.06 8.08
N ASP A 168 20.66 -13.95 8.69
CA ASP A 168 20.95 -15.24 8.09
C ASP A 168 19.67 -16.09 7.95
N ASN A 169 19.69 -17.07 7.06
CA ASN A 169 18.51 -17.89 6.75
C ASN A 169 17.90 -18.59 7.97
N ASN A 170 18.71 -18.92 8.97
CA ASN A 170 18.31 -19.63 10.19
C ASN A 170 18.33 -18.74 11.44
N ASP A 171 18.46 -17.42 11.31
CA ASP A 171 18.45 -16.51 12.45
C ASP A 171 17.06 -16.45 13.07
N PRO A 172 16.86 -16.90 14.32
CA PRO A 172 15.55 -16.91 14.99
C PRO A 172 14.99 -15.50 15.22
N ARG A 173 15.81 -14.45 15.11
CA ARG A 173 15.40 -13.04 15.27
C ARG A 173 14.70 -12.47 14.04
N LYS A 174 14.78 -13.16 12.89
CA LYS A 174 14.26 -12.66 11.60
C LYS A 174 12.78 -12.28 11.68
N ASP A 175 11.94 -13.12 12.26
CA ASP A 175 10.50 -12.85 12.42
C ASP A 175 10.24 -11.66 13.34
N GLY A 176 11.02 -11.53 14.43
CA GLY A 176 10.99 -10.36 15.30
C GLY A 176 11.37 -9.06 14.57
N GLY A 177 12.39 -9.12 13.70
CA GLY A 177 12.82 -8.01 12.86
C GLY A 177 11.72 -7.54 11.91
N PHE A 178 11.01 -8.46 11.25
CA PHE A 178 9.85 -8.12 10.44
C PHE A 178 8.69 -7.54 11.27
N THR A 179 8.49 -8.02 12.50
CA THR A 179 7.49 -7.46 13.41
C THR A 179 7.79 -6.01 13.76
N ILE A 180 9.05 -5.69 14.09
CA ILE A 180 9.49 -4.32 14.35
C ILE A 180 9.31 -3.45 13.08
N PHE A 181 9.70 -3.95 11.92
CA PHE A 181 9.51 -3.25 10.65
C PHE A 181 8.01 -2.94 10.39
N TYR A 182 7.13 -3.92 10.61
CA TYR A 182 5.67 -3.76 10.49
C TYR A 182 5.10 -2.75 11.49
N MET A 183 5.67 -2.65 12.68
CA MET A 183 5.32 -1.61 13.64
C MET A 183 5.63 -0.20 13.08
N GLY A 184 6.74 -0.04 12.35
CA GLY A 184 7.06 1.21 11.64
C GLY A 184 5.99 1.58 10.62
N ILE A 185 5.48 0.62 9.83
CA ILE A 185 4.37 0.81 8.90
C ILE A 185 3.14 1.39 9.63
N ASN A 186 2.76 0.78 10.74
CA ASN A 186 1.56 1.20 11.50
C ASN A 186 1.75 2.54 12.21
N LEU A 187 2.95 2.87 12.67
CA LEU A 187 3.25 4.19 13.22
C LEU A 187 3.12 5.28 12.15
N GLY A 188 3.65 5.04 10.95
CA GLY A 188 3.48 5.94 9.82
C GLY A 188 2.00 6.13 9.46
N ALA A 189 1.25 5.04 9.35
CA ALA A 189 -0.18 5.06 9.06
C ALA A 189 -1.01 5.76 10.15
N PHE A 190 -0.60 5.64 11.42
CA PHE A 190 -1.27 6.30 12.54
C PHE A 190 -1.06 7.82 12.54
N PHE A 191 0.20 8.27 12.47
CA PHE A 191 0.51 9.70 12.60
C PHE A 191 0.13 10.51 11.36
N SER A 192 0.10 9.88 10.20
CA SER A 192 -0.05 10.60 8.93
C SER A 192 -1.41 11.28 8.76
N PRO A 193 -2.58 10.65 8.99
CA PRO A 193 -3.85 11.36 8.92
C PRO A 193 -3.98 12.41 10.04
N LEU A 194 -3.34 12.17 11.20
CA LEU A 194 -3.38 13.14 12.30
C LEU A 194 -2.67 14.45 11.96
N VAL A 195 -1.55 14.39 11.22
CA VAL A 195 -0.77 15.56 10.84
C VAL A 195 -1.19 16.09 9.47
N ALA A 196 -1.04 15.29 8.42
CA ALA A 196 -1.35 15.72 7.05
C ALA A 196 -2.85 15.98 6.88
N GLY A 197 -3.72 15.14 7.47
CA GLY A 197 -5.16 15.32 7.45
C GLY A 197 -5.58 16.62 8.12
N LYS A 198 -5.12 16.89 9.33
CA LYS A 198 -5.43 18.14 10.02
C LYS A 198 -4.96 19.37 9.23
N LEU A 199 -3.73 19.34 8.71
CA LEU A 199 -3.20 20.44 7.91
C LEU A 199 -4.00 20.64 6.62
N GLY A 200 -4.41 19.56 5.95
CA GLY A 200 -5.19 19.62 4.72
C GLY A 200 -6.61 20.11 4.93
N GLU A 201 -7.33 19.58 5.93
CA GLU A 201 -8.74 19.91 6.15
C GLU A 201 -8.95 21.22 6.91
N GLN A 202 -8.11 21.54 7.90
CA GLN A 202 -8.33 22.69 8.79
C GLN A 202 -7.47 23.91 8.50
N VAL A 203 -6.39 23.77 7.71
CA VAL A 203 -5.54 24.91 7.32
C VAL A 203 -5.72 25.18 5.83
N ALA A 204 -5.19 24.32 4.98
CA ALA A 204 -5.44 24.29 3.53
C ALA A 204 -4.84 23.01 2.91
N TRP A 205 -5.41 22.53 1.81
CA TRP A 205 -5.05 21.27 1.14
C TRP A 205 -3.56 21.14 0.81
N GLN A 206 -2.95 22.24 0.35
CA GLN A 206 -1.52 22.27 0.01
C GLN A 206 -0.62 21.88 1.18
N TYR A 207 -0.97 22.26 2.40
CA TYR A 207 -0.15 21.96 3.59
C TYR A 207 -0.25 20.49 3.98
N GLY A 208 -1.39 19.83 3.72
CA GLY A 208 -1.53 18.38 3.92
C GLY A 208 -0.63 17.60 2.97
N PHE A 209 -0.67 17.90 1.66
CA PHE A 209 0.20 17.27 0.68
C PHE A 209 1.68 17.64 0.89
N LEU A 210 1.97 18.90 1.28
CA LEU A 210 3.31 19.33 1.63
C LEU A 210 3.89 18.53 2.81
N ALA A 211 3.09 18.29 3.86
CA ALA A 211 3.51 17.49 5.01
C ALA A 211 3.85 16.05 4.59
N ALA A 212 3.04 15.46 3.71
CA ALA A 212 3.33 14.14 3.13
C ALA A 212 4.64 14.14 2.32
N GLY A 213 4.89 15.19 1.54
CA GLY A 213 6.13 15.36 0.77
C GLY A 213 7.37 15.55 1.65
N VAL A 214 7.26 16.37 2.68
CA VAL A 214 8.33 16.57 3.67
C VAL A 214 8.63 15.27 4.41
N GLY A 215 7.60 14.53 4.83
CA GLY A 215 7.77 13.21 5.44
C GLY A 215 8.55 12.25 4.54
N MET A 216 8.21 12.18 3.24
CA MET A 216 8.94 11.35 2.28
C MET A 216 10.39 11.76 2.12
N LEU A 217 10.64 13.06 2.04
CA LEU A 217 11.99 13.59 1.94
C LEU A 217 12.82 13.28 3.19
N LEU A 218 12.24 13.44 4.39
CA LEU A 218 12.89 13.08 5.66
C LEU A 218 13.26 11.58 5.70
N GLY A 219 12.35 10.69 5.30
CA GLY A 219 12.63 9.26 5.20
C GLY A 219 13.75 8.93 4.21
N THR A 220 13.77 9.62 3.08
CA THR A 220 14.82 9.44 2.06
C THR A 220 16.18 9.96 2.52
N ILE A 221 16.22 11.13 3.16
CA ILE A 221 17.44 11.70 3.76
C ILE A 221 17.94 10.79 4.90
N TRP A 222 17.05 10.31 5.75
CA TRP A 222 17.40 9.37 6.81
C TRP A 222 18.05 8.12 6.25
N PHE A 223 17.44 7.50 5.23
CA PHE A 223 17.98 6.34 4.56
C PHE A 223 19.36 6.63 3.96
N PHE A 224 19.56 7.79 3.32
CA PHE A 224 20.84 8.20 2.76
C PHE A 224 21.92 8.30 3.82
N LEU A 225 21.67 9.05 4.88
CA LEU A 225 22.64 9.28 5.96
C LEU A 225 23.00 8.01 6.72
N ARG A 226 22.03 7.11 6.87
CA ARG A 226 22.18 5.89 7.65
C ARG A 226 22.49 4.65 6.82
N SER A 227 22.56 4.74 5.50
CA SER A 227 22.80 3.58 4.61
C SER A 227 24.10 2.82 4.90
N HIS A 228 25.10 3.45 5.53
CA HIS A 228 26.32 2.80 5.98
C HIS A 228 26.07 1.69 7.01
N THR A 229 24.99 1.77 7.79
CA THR A 229 24.60 0.74 8.77
C THR A 229 24.14 -0.58 8.14
N LEU A 230 23.87 -0.58 6.85
CA LEU A 230 23.41 -1.74 6.08
C LEU A 230 24.57 -2.57 5.51
N GLY A 231 25.83 -2.17 5.74
CA GLY A 231 27.01 -2.90 5.27
C GLY A 231 27.00 -3.11 3.74
N HIS A 232 26.94 -4.37 3.30
CA HIS A 232 26.90 -4.74 1.88
C HIS A 232 25.48 -4.99 1.33
N ILE A 233 24.47 -4.99 2.19
CA ILE A 233 23.09 -5.30 1.84
C ILE A 233 22.57 -4.26 0.84
N GLY A 234 21.85 -4.70 -0.19
CA GLY A 234 21.20 -3.86 -1.20
C GLY A 234 22.15 -3.17 -2.18
N MET A 235 23.43 -3.57 -2.24
CA MET A 235 24.38 -3.09 -3.23
C MET A 235 24.05 -3.64 -4.62
N PRO A 236 24.42 -2.91 -5.72
CA PRO A 236 24.23 -3.41 -7.07
C PRO A 236 24.90 -4.77 -7.29
N PRO A 237 24.30 -5.67 -8.09
CA PRO A 237 24.93 -6.93 -8.42
C PRO A 237 26.28 -6.71 -9.12
N LYS A 238 27.30 -7.49 -8.73
CA LYS A 238 28.63 -7.43 -9.37
C LYS A 238 28.50 -7.89 -10.82
N VAL A 239 28.72 -6.99 -11.76
CA VAL A 239 28.63 -7.26 -13.19
C VAL A 239 29.93 -7.88 -13.67
N LYS A 240 29.92 -9.12 -14.20
CA LYS A 240 31.02 -9.67 -14.99
C LYS A 240 31.01 -9.04 -16.39
N ALA A 241 32.18 -8.79 -16.99
CA ALA A 241 32.35 -8.09 -18.26
C ALA A 241 31.50 -8.66 -19.43
N GLU A 242 31.16 -9.94 -19.43
CA GLU A 242 30.28 -10.60 -20.38
C GLU A 242 28.80 -10.15 -20.32
N ARG A 243 28.36 -9.53 -19.24
CA ARG A 243 26.98 -9.07 -19.04
C ARG A 243 26.71 -7.65 -19.54
N VAL A 244 27.69 -6.90 -19.98
CA VAL A 244 27.50 -5.50 -20.44
C VAL A 244 26.48 -5.44 -21.59
N ARG A 245 26.51 -6.41 -22.51
CA ARG A 245 25.56 -6.50 -23.63
C ARG A 245 24.14 -6.89 -23.19
N LEU A 246 24.00 -7.74 -22.18
CA LEU A 246 22.73 -8.10 -21.57
C LEU A 246 22.14 -6.90 -20.79
N ILE A 247 22.99 -6.11 -20.15
CA ILE A 247 22.58 -4.90 -19.41
C ILE A 247 22.00 -3.85 -20.36
N LEU A 248 22.57 -3.65 -21.54
CA LEU A 248 22.02 -2.71 -22.55
C LEU A 248 20.64 -3.16 -23.05
N ASN A 249 20.45 -4.47 -23.30
CA ASN A 249 19.12 -5.01 -23.63
C ASN A 249 18.16 -4.91 -22.44
N ASP A 250 18.64 -5.12 -21.20
CA ASP A 250 17.85 -4.92 -19.99
C ASP A 250 17.49 -3.43 -19.80
N TRP A 251 18.41 -2.48 -20.03
CA TRP A 251 18.11 -1.05 -20.01
C TRP A 251 17.07 -0.64 -21.07
N PHE A 252 17.12 -1.21 -22.25
CA PHE A 252 16.10 -0.97 -23.28
C PHE A 252 14.74 -1.52 -22.86
N SER A 253 14.69 -2.72 -22.29
CA SER A 253 13.48 -3.29 -21.72
C SER A 253 12.94 -2.45 -20.56
N ILE A 254 13.83 -1.94 -19.70
CA ILE A 254 13.54 -1.02 -18.61
C ILE A 254 12.92 0.27 -19.13
N LEU A 255 13.56 0.89 -20.12
CA LEU A 255 13.07 2.11 -20.74
C LEU A 255 11.69 1.87 -21.38
N LEU A 256 11.49 0.75 -22.05
CA LEU A 256 10.20 0.34 -22.62
C LEU A 256 9.15 0.15 -21.53
N TYR A 257 9.49 -0.48 -20.39
CA TYR A 257 8.57 -0.63 -19.25
C TYR A 257 8.25 0.71 -18.58
N VAL A 258 9.26 1.55 -18.33
CA VAL A 258 9.06 2.88 -17.73
C VAL A 258 8.24 3.75 -18.67
N VAL A 259 8.58 3.81 -19.95
CA VAL A 259 7.83 4.56 -20.97
C VAL A 259 6.43 3.98 -21.14
N GLY A 260 6.28 2.64 -21.12
CA GLY A 260 5.00 1.97 -21.19
C GLY A 260 4.11 2.27 -19.97
N ILE A 261 4.65 2.23 -18.77
CA ILE A 261 3.92 2.56 -17.54
C ILE A 261 3.62 4.06 -17.47
N VAL A 262 4.58 4.91 -17.74
CA VAL A 262 4.38 6.36 -17.82
C VAL A 262 3.36 6.68 -18.90
N GLY A 263 3.49 6.09 -20.09
CA GLY A 263 2.53 6.21 -21.16
C GLY A 263 1.13 5.70 -20.78
N LEU A 264 1.06 4.56 -20.06
CA LEU A 264 -0.20 4.02 -19.54
C LEU A 264 -0.81 4.93 -18.46
N ILE A 265 0.00 5.44 -17.54
CA ILE A 265 -0.43 6.41 -16.53
C ILE A 265 -0.92 7.69 -17.19
N PHE A 266 -0.16 8.24 -18.14
CA PHE A 266 -0.58 9.40 -18.92
C PHE A 266 -1.80 9.10 -19.81
N ALA A 267 -1.88 7.93 -20.44
CA ALA A 267 -3.04 7.53 -21.23
C ALA A 267 -4.28 7.32 -20.37
N VAL A 268 -4.14 6.77 -19.16
CA VAL A 268 -5.25 6.61 -18.20
C VAL A 268 -5.65 7.95 -17.60
N ILE A 269 -4.71 8.83 -17.30
CA ILE A 269 -4.96 10.11 -16.62
C ILE A 269 -5.35 11.22 -17.61
N LEU A 270 -4.67 11.34 -18.75
CA LEU A 270 -4.97 12.32 -19.77
C LEU A 270 -5.93 11.78 -20.85
N GLY A 271 -5.92 10.48 -21.08
CA GLY A 271 -6.68 9.85 -22.13
C GLY A 271 -8.17 9.77 -21.90
N TRP A 272 -8.64 9.91 -20.66
CA TRP A 272 -10.07 10.06 -20.39
C TRP A 272 -10.65 11.34 -21.01
N SER A 273 -9.84 12.35 -21.29
CA SER A 273 -10.25 13.60 -21.92
C SER A 273 -9.77 13.79 -23.37
N VAL A 274 -8.73 13.07 -23.84
CA VAL A 274 -8.07 13.34 -25.13
C VAL A 274 -8.09 12.14 -26.09
N ILE A 275 -8.12 10.89 -25.56
CA ILE A 275 -8.18 9.67 -26.41
C ILE A 275 -9.65 9.24 -26.53
N PRO A 276 -10.15 8.93 -27.76
CA PRO A 276 -11.49 8.36 -27.91
C PRO A 276 -11.69 7.15 -26.99
N ALA A 277 -12.81 7.10 -26.28
CA ALA A 277 -13.15 6.04 -25.32
C ALA A 277 -12.97 4.62 -25.90
N THR A 278 -13.16 4.45 -27.20
CA THR A 278 -12.93 3.19 -27.92
C THR A 278 -11.46 2.77 -27.93
N VAL A 279 -10.52 3.71 -28.06
CA VAL A 279 -9.08 3.44 -28.11
C VAL A 279 -8.54 3.14 -26.72
N SER A 280 -8.93 3.91 -25.70
CA SER A 280 -8.52 3.66 -24.32
C SER A 280 -9.07 2.32 -23.82
N THR A 281 -10.33 2.00 -24.12
CA THR A 281 -10.95 0.71 -23.82
C THR A 281 -10.22 -0.44 -24.53
N ALA A 282 -9.86 -0.29 -25.82
CA ALA A 282 -9.10 -1.30 -26.56
C ALA A 282 -7.73 -1.57 -25.93
N ILE A 283 -7.01 -0.51 -25.53
CA ILE A 283 -5.69 -0.66 -24.86
C ILE A 283 -5.83 -1.41 -23.55
N ILE A 284 -6.83 -1.09 -22.72
CA ILE A 284 -7.09 -1.79 -21.45
C ILE A 284 -7.38 -3.28 -21.69
N TRP A 285 -8.21 -3.60 -22.68
CA TRP A 285 -8.50 -4.99 -23.05
C TRP A 285 -7.28 -5.73 -23.57
N ILE A 286 -6.47 -5.12 -24.44
CA ILE A 286 -5.24 -5.73 -24.99
C ILE A 286 -4.24 -6.02 -23.85
N LEU A 287 -4.02 -5.07 -22.94
CA LEU A 287 -3.11 -5.26 -21.81
C LEU A 287 -3.66 -6.27 -20.80
N GLY A 288 -4.96 -6.22 -20.51
CA GLY A 288 -5.62 -7.17 -19.63
C GLY A 288 -5.58 -8.61 -20.17
N ILE A 289 -6.01 -8.82 -21.41
CA ILE A 289 -6.00 -10.13 -22.05
C ILE A 289 -4.55 -10.63 -22.24
N GLY A 290 -3.64 -9.76 -22.69
CA GLY A 290 -2.22 -10.10 -22.83
C GLY A 290 -1.60 -10.51 -21.50
N GLY A 291 -1.88 -9.79 -20.42
CA GLY A 291 -1.46 -10.13 -19.06
C GLY A 291 -1.99 -11.48 -18.61
N VAL A 292 -3.28 -11.74 -18.83
CA VAL A 292 -3.91 -13.04 -18.50
C VAL A 292 -3.28 -14.19 -19.29
N ILE A 293 -3.01 -13.99 -20.58
CA ILE A 293 -2.35 -15.01 -21.45
C ILE A 293 -0.94 -15.31 -20.94
N VAL A 294 -0.13 -14.27 -20.67
CA VAL A 294 1.23 -14.44 -20.15
C VAL A 294 1.22 -15.14 -18.80
N LEU A 295 0.32 -14.76 -17.91
CA LEU A 295 0.18 -15.35 -16.59
C LEU A 295 -0.21 -16.83 -16.70
N THR A 296 -1.24 -17.12 -17.48
CA THR A 296 -1.75 -18.47 -17.71
C THR A 296 -0.68 -19.38 -18.32
N THR A 297 0.02 -18.91 -19.37
CA THR A 297 1.09 -19.68 -20.00
C THR A 297 2.26 -19.92 -19.06
N THR A 298 2.61 -18.96 -18.19
CA THR A 298 3.66 -19.09 -17.18
C THR A 298 3.29 -20.16 -16.15
N ILE A 299 2.04 -20.13 -15.67
CA ILE A 299 1.51 -21.13 -14.73
C ILE A 299 1.55 -22.52 -15.36
N PHE A 300 1.05 -22.66 -16.61
CA PHE A 300 1.04 -23.95 -17.30
C PHE A 300 2.44 -24.52 -17.53
N LYS A 301 3.41 -23.69 -17.90
CA LYS A 301 4.80 -24.12 -18.11
C LYS A 301 5.55 -24.41 -16.80
N GLY A 302 5.16 -23.77 -15.70
CA GLY A 302 5.85 -23.87 -14.41
C GLY A 302 5.27 -24.91 -13.45
N THR A 303 4.09 -25.46 -13.73
CA THR A 303 3.37 -26.40 -12.84
C THR A 303 3.47 -27.84 -13.36
N ASN A 304 3.94 -28.75 -12.52
CA ASN A 304 4.15 -30.15 -12.88
C ASN A 304 3.31 -31.07 -11.97
N GLY A 305 2.53 -31.96 -12.60
CA GLY A 305 1.78 -32.97 -11.92
C GLY A 305 0.58 -32.47 -11.10
N LYS A 306 -0.31 -33.39 -10.74
CA LYS A 306 -1.60 -33.10 -10.09
C LYS A 306 -1.46 -32.40 -8.73
N ALA A 307 -0.42 -32.71 -7.98
CA ALA A 307 -0.21 -32.14 -6.65
C ALA A 307 0.14 -30.62 -6.70
N GLU A 308 0.98 -30.20 -7.66
CA GLU A 308 1.30 -28.78 -7.83
C GLU A 308 0.09 -28.01 -8.37
N TRP A 309 -0.66 -28.57 -9.31
CA TRP A 309 -1.89 -27.96 -9.82
C TRP A 309 -2.93 -27.76 -8.72
N SER A 310 -3.08 -28.73 -7.81
CA SER A 310 -3.96 -28.56 -6.64
C SER A 310 -3.54 -27.38 -5.76
N ARG A 311 -2.22 -27.22 -5.50
CA ARG A 311 -1.70 -26.09 -4.71
C ARG A 311 -1.89 -24.74 -5.40
N VAL A 312 -1.62 -24.68 -6.70
CA VAL A 312 -1.89 -23.49 -7.52
C VAL A 312 -3.36 -23.13 -7.50
N GLY A 313 -4.26 -24.13 -7.65
CA GLY A 313 -5.70 -23.94 -7.56
C GLY A 313 -6.13 -23.32 -6.22
N VAL A 314 -5.57 -23.79 -5.10
CA VAL A 314 -5.83 -23.21 -3.77
C VAL A 314 -5.39 -21.75 -3.71
N ILE A 315 -4.20 -21.42 -4.22
CA ILE A 315 -3.72 -20.03 -4.24
C ILE A 315 -4.66 -19.14 -5.05
N LEU A 316 -5.11 -19.58 -6.23
CA LEU A 316 -6.00 -18.81 -7.10
C LEU A 316 -7.38 -18.58 -6.44
N VAL A 317 -7.95 -19.60 -5.81
CA VAL A 317 -9.22 -19.48 -5.08
C VAL A 317 -9.07 -18.50 -3.91
N LEU A 318 -8.01 -18.60 -3.13
CA LEU A 318 -7.77 -17.68 -2.01
C LEU A 318 -7.46 -16.26 -2.49
N ALA A 319 -6.81 -16.10 -3.65
CA ALA A 319 -6.61 -14.78 -4.28
C ALA A 319 -7.96 -14.14 -4.68
N LEU A 320 -8.94 -14.91 -5.13
CA LEU A 320 -10.29 -14.42 -5.40
C LEU A 320 -10.95 -13.90 -4.11
N PHE A 321 -10.90 -14.66 -3.01
CA PHE A 321 -11.40 -14.19 -1.72
C PHE A 321 -10.63 -13.00 -1.18
N ASN A 322 -9.33 -12.89 -1.49
CA ASN A 322 -8.52 -11.72 -1.17
C ASN A 322 -8.99 -10.46 -1.92
N ILE A 323 -9.41 -10.58 -3.20
CA ILE A 323 -10.05 -9.48 -3.93
C ILE A 323 -11.30 -9.01 -3.20
N LEU A 324 -12.19 -9.93 -2.81
CA LEU A 324 -13.42 -9.60 -2.09
C LEU A 324 -13.13 -8.90 -0.76
N PHE A 325 -12.15 -9.40 0.00
CA PHE A 325 -11.76 -8.78 1.26
C PHE A 325 -11.27 -7.33 1.07
N TRP A 326 -10.30 -7.13 0.15
CA TRP A 326 -9.74 -5.81 -0.08
C TRP A 326 -10.72 -4.85 -0.74
N SER A 327 -11.69 -5.34 -1.52
CA SER A 327 -12.75 -4.49 -2.07
C SER A 327 -13.65 -3.85 -1.00
N GLY A 328 -13.89 -4.55 0.10
CA GLY A 328 -14.56 -3.99 1.26
C GLY A 328 -13.60 -3.14 2.12
N PHE A 329 -12.43 -3.67 2.46
CA PHE A 329 -11.50 -3.01 3.38
C PHE A 329 -11.06 -1.61 2.89
N GLU A 330 -10.84 -1.46 1.60
CA GLU A 330 -10.41 -0.21 0.96
C GLU A 330 -11.50 0.86 0.86
N GLN A 331 -12.73 0.56 1.30
CA GLN A 331 -13.77 1.59 1.48
C GLN A 331 -13.36 2.66 2.52
N ALA A 332 -12.35 2.37 3.34
CA ALA A 332 -11.76 3.33 4.27
C ALA A 332 -11.28 4.63 3.59
N GLY A 333 -10.77 4.55 2.36
CA GLY A 333 -10.31 5.72 1.60
C GLY A 333 -11.37 6.38 0.72
N THR A 334 -12.53 5.76 0.55
CA THR A 334 -13.63 6.21 -0.32
C THR A 334 -14.90 6.48 0.49
N THR A 335 -15.84 5.55 0.51
CA THR A 335 -17.17 5.74 1.13
C THR A 335 -17.10 6.05 2.62
N PHE A 336 -16.19 5.44 3.39
CA PHE A 336 -16.05 5.75 4.83
C PHE A 336 -15.50 7.14 5.06
N ASN A 337 -14.60 7.61 4.21
CA ASN A 337 -14.02 8.94 4.32
C ASN A 337 -15.09 10.02 4.06
N ILE A 338 -15.94 9.79 3.03
CA ILE A 338 -17.10 10.65 2.75
C ILE A 338 -18.12 10.57 3.90
N PHE A 339 -18.45 9.37 4.39
CA PHE A 339 -19.35 9.20 5.53
C PHE A 339 -18.81 9.90 6.79
N ALA A 340 -17.52 9.83 7.05
CA ALA A 340 -16.89 10.53 8.15
C ALA A 340 -17.07 12.05 8.02
N ARG A 341 -16.96 12.59 6.80
CA ARG A 341 -17.15 14.02 6.52
C ARG A 341 -18.61 14.46 6.66
N ASP A 342 -19.55 13.73 6.05
CA ASP A 342 -20.91 14.21 5.78
C ASP A 342 -21.95 13.68 6.79
N ASN A 343 -21.74 12.48 7.35
CA ASN A 343 -22.74 11.78 8.17
C ASN A 343 -22.35 11.64 9.66
N THR A 344 -21.11 12.00 10.03
CA THR A 344 -20.61 11.78 11.40
C THR A 344 -20.57 13.08 12.20
N GLN A 345 -21.08 13.04 13.44
CA GLN A 345 -20.96 14.15 14.38
C GLN A 345 -19.50 14.31 14.80
N ARG A 346 -18.81 15.27 14.22
CA ARG A 346 -17.37 15.52 14.42
C ARG A 346 -17.08 16.70 15.37
N MET A 347 -18.12 17.41 15.81
CA MET A 347 -17.94 18.57 16.70
C MET A 347 -17.78 18.12 18.16
N ILE A 348 -16.71 18.57 18.81
CA ILE A 348 -16.48 18.48 20.26
C ILE A 348 -16.34 19.90 20.79
N GLY A 349 -17.44 20.45 21.35
CA GLY A 349 -17.50 21.88 21.65
C GLY A 349 -17.38 22.72 20.39
N SER A 350 -16.39 23.62 20.33
CA SER A 350 -16.10 24.46 19.18
C SER A 350 -15.08 23.85 18.21
N TRP A 351 -14.53 22.68 18.52
CA TRP A 351 -13.51 22.04 17.69
C TRP A 351 -14.09 20.91 16.86
N GLU A 352 -13.72 20.86 15.58
CA GLU A 352 -14.14 19.83 14.64
C GLU A 352 -13.03 18.78 14.45
N ILE A 353 -13.35 17.49 14.63
CA ILE A 353 -12.45 16.39 14.34
C ILE A 353 -12.27 16.29 12.83
N PRO A 354 -11.05 16.32 12.26
CA PRO A 354 -10.82 16.04 10.84
C PRO A 354 -11.39 14.68 10.43
N ALA A 355 -12.06 14.59 9.28
CA ALA A 355 -12.63 13.35 8.78
C ALA A 355 -11.54 12.29 8.51
N THR A 356 -10.36 12.72 8.07
CA THR A 356 -9.20 11.87 7.83
C THR A 356 -8.71 11.15 9.09
N TRP A 357 -8.94 11.67 10.29
CA TRP A 357 -8.47 11.07 11.54
C TRP A 357 -9.06 9.69 11.80
N PHE A 358 -10.26 9.42 11.27
CA PHE A 358 -10.88 8.11 11.39
C PHE A 358 -10.06 7.00 10.69
N GLN A 359 -9.26 7.32 9.69
CA GLN A 359 -8.37 6.34 9.04
C GLN A 359 -7.21 5.89 9.94
N SER A 360 -6.83 6.69 10.96
CA SER A 360 -5.82 6.28 11.95
C SER A 360 -6.33 5.20 12.93
N ILE A 361 -7.64 5.00 13.03
CA ILE A 361 -8.25 4.05 13.98
C ILE A 361 -7.86 2.61 13.68
N ASN A 362 -7.77 2.24 12.39
CA ASN A 362 -7.29 0.91 12.01
C ASN A 362 -5.89 0.62 12.56
N ALA A 363 -4.94 1.54 12.42
CA ALA A 363 -3.59 1.37 12.95
C ALA A 363 -3.56 1.23 14.49
N ILE A 364 -4.43 1.94 15.21
CA ILE A 364 -4.60 1.79 16.67
C ILE A 364 -5.07 0.37 17.00
N TRP A 365 -6.12 -0.10 16.29
CA TRP A 365 -6.66 -1.44 16.53
C TRP A 365 -5.68 -2.55 16.14
N ILE A 366 -4.87 -2.37 15.08
CA ILE A 366 -3.82 -3.33 14.75
C ILE A 366 -2.82 -3.45 15.90
N VAL A 367 -2.30 -2.33 16.40
CA VAL A 367 -1.31 -2.33 17.49
C VAL A 367 -1.88 -2.96 18.77
N ALA A 368 -3.15 -2.67 19.09
CA ALA A 368 -3.81 -3.22 20.28
C ALA A 368 -4.17 -4.71 20.13
N CYS A 369 -4.64 -5.13 18.95
CA CYS A 369 -5.25 -6.45 18.76
C CYS A 369 -4.30 -7.50 18.18
N ALA A 370 -3.24 -7.13 17.43
CA ALA A 370 -2.32 -8.11 16.85
C ALA A 370 -1.65 -9.01 17.89
N PRO A 371 -1.17 -8.52 19.06
CA PRO A 371 -0.64 -9.40 20.11
C PRO A 371 -1.71 -10.37 20.65
N LEU A 372 -2.96 -9.89 20.80
CA LEU A 372 -4.08 -10.72 21.28
C LEU A 372 -4.38 -11.86 20.29
N PHE A 373 -4.41 -11.57 19.00
CA PHE A 373 -4.62 -12.57 17.96
C PHE A 373 -3.47 -13.57 17.89
N SER A 374 -2.23 -13.12 18.07
CA SER A 374 -1.07 -14.02 18.14
C SER A 374 -1.22 -15.02 19.29
N VAL A 375 -1.56 -14.54 20.49
CA VAL A 375 -1.81 -15.38 21.66
C VAL A 375 -3.02 -16.31 21.45
N LEU A 376 -4.08 -15.81 20.82
CA LEU A 376 -5.28 -16.57 20.49
C LEU A 376 -4.95 -17.78 19.62
N TRP A 377 -4.23 -17.56 18.49
CA TRP A 377 -3.85 -18.65 17.60
C TRP A 377 -2.98 -19.70 18.28
N LEU A 378 -2.02 -19.27 19.11
CA LEU A 378 -1.17 -20.19 19.89
C LEU A 378 -1.97 -21.00 20.93
N LYS A 379 -2.97 -20.39 21.60
CA LYS A 379 -3.83 -21.10 22.55
C LYS A 379 -4.73 -22.10 21.83
N LEU A 380 -5.35 -21.70 20.72
CA LEU A 380 -6.19 -22.58 19.91
C LEU A 380 -5.40 -23.76 19.32
N ASP A 381 -4.13 -23.55 18.97
CA ASP A 381 -3.26 -24.61 18.48
C ASP A 381 -2.99 -25.67 19.56
N LYS A 382 -2.71 -25.24 20.81
CA LYS A 382 -2.48 -26.14 21.95
C LYS A 382 -3.70 -27.04 22.24
N ILE A 383 -4.91 -26.56 22.02
CA ILE A 383 -6.14 -27.33 22.22
C ILE A 383 -6.67 -27.97 20.92
N LYS A 384 -5.87 -27.95 19.83
CA LYS A 384 -6.19 -28.52 18.51
C LYS A 384 -7.47 -27.92 17.87
N LEU A 385 -7.83 -26.71 18.23
CA LEU A 385 -8.94 -25.94 17.66
C LEU A 385 -8.47 -24.77 16.78
N ASN A 386 -7.17 -24.72 16.43
CA ASN A 386 -6.65 -23.68 15.54
C ASN A 386 -7.26 -23.83 14.13
N PRO A 387 -8.05 -22.86 13.63
CA PRO A 387 -8.65 -22.97 12.31
C PRO A 387 -7.60 -23.10 11.22
N ASN A 388 -7.88 -23.89 10.20
CA ASN A 388 -7.03 -23.95 9.02
C ASN A 388 -7.07 -22.63 8.21
N THR A 389 -6.16 -22.46 7.27
CA THR A 389 -6.04 -21.23 6.47
C THR A 389 -7.36 -20.80 5.80
N PRO A 390 -8.10 -21.67 5.07
CA PRO A 390 -9.40 -21.29 4.50
C PRO A 390 -10.42 -20.83 5.53
N MET A 391 -10.47 -21.48 6.71
CA MET A 391 -11.39 -21.09 7.79
C MET A 391 -11.03 -19.71 8.36
N LYS A 392 -9.74 -19.38 8.50
CA LYS A 392 -9.30 -18.05 8.92
C LYS A 392 -9.69 -16.98 7.91
N PHE A 393 -9.61 -17.30 6.61
CA PHE A 393 -10.10 -16.41 5.54
C PHE A 393 -11.61 -16.19 5.65
N ALA A 394 -12.39 -17.25 5.88
CA ALA A 394 -13.83 -17.14 6.09
C ALA A 394 -14.16 -16.24 7.29
N TRP A 395 -13.47 -16.42 8.43
CA TRP A 395 -13.61 -15.53 9.58
C TRP A 395 -13.24 -14.08 9.23
N GLY A 396 -12.21 -13.87 8.43
CA GLY A 396 -11.82 -12.54 7.96
C GLY A 396 -12.94 -11.85 7.17
N LEU A 397 -13.57 -12.55 6.25
CA LEU A 397 -14.70 -12.04 5.47
C LEU A 397 -15.96 -11.82 6.33
N ILE A 398 -16.25 -12.72 7.27
CA ILE A 398 -17.38 -12.57 8.21
C ILE A 398 -17.20 -11.31 9.07
N MET A 399 -16.00 -11.07 9.61
CA MET A 399 -15.72 -9.87 10.39
C MET A 399 -15.87 -8.60 9.55
N LEU A 400 -15.37 -8.61 8.31
CA LEU A 400 -15.54 -7.51 7.37
C LEU A 400 -17.03 -7.25 7.10
N SER A 401 -17.81 -8.29 6.77
CA SER A 401 -19.26 -8.23 6.53
C SER A 401 -20.01 -7.66 7.75
N LEU A 402 -19.71 -8.13 8.96
CA LEU A 402 -20.31 -7.60 10.20
C LEU A 402 -20.00 -6.11 10.37
N GLY A 403 -18.79 -5.66 10.05
CA GLY A 403 -18.44 -4.24 10.01
C GLY A 403 -19.35 -3.47 9.04
N PHE A 404 -19.62 -4.02 7.86
CA PHE A 404 -20.51 -3.38 6.88
C PHE A 404 -21.99 -3.39 7.30
N VAL A 405 -22.48 -4.43 7.96
CA VAL A 405 -23.82 -4.42 8.59
C VAL A 405 -23.95 -3.26 9.57
N ILE A 406 -22.95 -3.09 10.44
CA ILE A 406 -22.92 -1.97 11.43
C ILE A 406 -22.88 -0.63 10.69
N MET A 407 -22.12 -0.53 9.61
CA MET A 407 -21.99 0.69 8.81
C MET A 407 -23.30 1.02 8.07
N ALA A 408 -23.98 0.02 7.51
CA ALA A 408 -25.27 0.17 6.86
C ALA A 408 -26.33 0.70 7.85
N ILE A 409 -26.42 0.12 9.04
CA ILE A 409 -27.32 0.60 10.10
C ILE A 409 -27.00 2.04 10.51
N ALA A 410 -25.73 2.41 10.58
CA ALA A 410 -25.31 3.77 10.89
C ALA A 410 -25.75 4.77 9.81
N PHE A 411 -25.60 4.38 8.55
CA PHE A 411 -26.02 5.18 7.39
C PHE A 411 -27.55 5.33 7.34
N ASP A 412 -28.30 4.23 7.51
CA ASP A 412 -29.77 4.28 7.55
C ASP A 412 -30.30 5.21 8.66
N ARG A 413 -29.61 5.22 9.82
CA ARG A 413 -29.93 6.16 10.91
C ARG A 413 -29.61 7.60 10.58
N SER A 414 -28.62 7.85 9.73
CA SER A 414 -28.24 9.21 9.34
C SER A 414 -29.16 9.78 8.25
N THR A 415 -29.71 8.92 7.38
CA THR A 415 -30.51 9.31 6.21
C THR A 415 -32.00 8.99 6.33
N GLY A 416 -32.40 8.12 7.26
CA GLY A 416 -33.77 7.58 7.40
C GLY A 416 -34.82 8.54 7.99
N GLY A 417 -34.77 9.84 7.72
CA GLY A 417 -35.74 10.83 8.15
C GLY A 417 -35.84 12.02 7.20
N ASP A 418 -36.76 12.96 7.47
CA ASP A 418 -36.96 14.16 6.66
C ASP A 418 -35.75 15.12 6.59
N SER A 419 -34.74 14.87 7.44
CA SER A 419 -33.47 15.63 7.47
C SER A 419 -32.28 14.73 7.82
N LEU A 420 -31.13 15.05 7.25
CA LEU A 420 -29.85 14.39 7.57
C LEU A 420 -29.55 14.52 9.09
N ARG A 421 -29.31 13.38 9.75
CA ARG A 421 -28.92 13.32 11.17
C ARG A 421 -27.50 12.84 11.29
N LEU A 422 -26.60 13.64 11.87
CA LEU A 422 -25.24 13.22 12.15
C LEU A 422 -25.24 12.13 13.21
N VAL A 423 -24.55 11.02 12.94
CA VAL A 423 -24.40 9.88 13.85
C VAL A 423 -23.11 9.95 14.67
N SER A 424 -23.07 9.25 15.80
CA SER A 424 -21.90 9.24 16.69
C SER A 424 -20.66 8.69 15.98
N PRO A 425 -19.45 9.25 16.24
CA PRO A 425 -18.17 8.71 15.76
C PRO A 425 -17.91 7.26 16.19
N LEU A 426 -18.55 6.79 17.27
CA LEU A 426 -18.41 5.42 17.75
C LEU A 426 -18.79 4.37 16.71
N TRP A 427 -19.70 4.68 15.79
CA TRP A 427 -20.02 3.77 14.69
C TRP A 427 -18.80 3.43 13.84
N LEU A 428 -18.06 4.44 13.39
CA LEU A 428 -16.82 4.23 12.62
C LEU A 428 -15.75 3.52 13.45
N ILE A 429 -15.60 3.85 14.74
CA ILE A 429 -14.63 3.20 15.62
C ILE A 429 -14.89 1.70 15.73
N VAL A 430 -16.16 1.30 15.90
CA VAL A 430 -16.55 -0.11 15.95
C VAL A 430 -16.40 -0.81 14.60
N VAL A 431 -16.79 -0.15 13.51
CA VAL A 431 -16.59 -0.69 12.16
C VAL A 431 -15.11 -0.99 11.89
N TYR A 432 -14.22 -0.04 12.17
CA TYR A 432 -12.78 -0.24 12.04
C TYR A 432 -12.23 -1.37 12.93
N LEU A 433 -12.81 -1.61 14.11
CA LEU A 433 -12.47 -2.75 14.96
C LEU A 433 -12.76 -4.08 14.27
N PHE A 434 -13.98 -4.25 13.73
CA PHE A 434 -14.36 -5.47 13.00
C PHE A 434 -13.53 -5.67 11.74
N HIS A 435 -13.27 -4.62 10.97
CA HIS A 435 -12.41 -4.66 9.80
C HIS A 435 -10.98 -5.06 10.16
N THR A 436 -10.44 -4.53 11.28
CA THR A 436 -9.11 -4.92 11.77
C THR A 436 -9.07 -6.39 12.22
N PHE A 437 -10.13 -6.91 12.86
CA PHE A 437 -10.22 -8.34 13.16
C PHE A 437 -10.19 -9.19 11.89
N GLY A 438 -10.91 -8.77 10.85
CA GLY A 438 -10.87 -9.39 9.53
C GLY A 438 -9.47 -9.37 8.93
N GLU A 439 -8.79 -8.24 8.97
CA GLU A 439 -7.42 -8.08 8.46
C GLU A 439 -6.42 -8.99 9.19
N LEU A 440 -6.49 -9.06 10.52
CA LEU A 440 -5.60 -9.91 11.32
C LEU A 440 -5.84 -11.42 11.09
N CYS A 441 -7.04 -11.80 10.65
CA CYS A 441 -7.33 -13.17 10.24
C CYS A 441 -6.80 -13.53 8.86
N LEU A 442 -6.57 -12.56 7.96
CA LEU A 442 -6.30 -12.82 6.55
C LEU A 442 -4.88 -12.41 6.13
N SER A 443 -4.46 -11.18 6.41
CA SER A 443 -3.25 -10.61 5.81
C SER A 443 -1.94 -11.33 6.17
N PRO A 444 -1.63 -11.64 7.45
CA PRO A 444 -0.39 -12.34 7.79
C PRO A 444 -0.35 -13.76 7.25
N ILE A 445 -1.52 -14.40 7.16
CA ILE A 445 -1.68 -15.81 6.81
C ILE A 445 -1.58 -16.01 5.31
N GLY A 446 -2.13 -15.09 4.51
CA GLY A 446 -2.13 -15.17 3.06
C GLY A 446 -0.73 -15.19 2.46
N LEU A 447 0.14 -14.28 2.87
CA LEU A 447 1.53 -14.22 2.40
C LEU A 447 2.31 -15.50 2.73
N SER A 448 2.17 -15.98 3.98
CA SER A 448 2.80 -17.25 4.41
C SER A 448 2.29 -18.45 3.62
N MET A 449 0.99 -18.51 3.35
CA MET A 449 0.37 -19.59 2.58
C MET A 449 0.88 -19.59 1.13
N VAL A 450 0.92 -18.45 0.46
CA VAL A 450 1.40 -18.36 -0.93
C VAL A 450 2.83 -18.88 -1.03
N THR A 451 3.73 -18.46 -0.13
CA THR A 451 5.13 -18.92 -0.15
C THR A 451 5.26 -20.44 0.09
N LYS A 452 4.43 -21.01 0.99
CA LYS A 452 4.48 -22.44 1.32
C LYS A 452 3.87 -23.35 0.25
N LEU A 453 2.82 -22.89 -0.44
CA LEU A 453 2.12 -23.69 -1.44
C LEU A 453 2.69 -23.55 -2.85
N SER A 454 3.40 -22.46 -3.14
CA SER A 454 3.91 -22.19 -4.48
C SER A 454 4.88 -23.28 -4.95
N PRO A 455 4.75 -23.77 -6.19
CA PRO A 455 5.78 -24.55 -6.84
C PRO A 455 7.11 -23.76 -6.84
N PRO A 456 8.28 -24.41 -6.62
CA PRO A 456 9.57 -23.70 -6.49
C PRO A 456 9.89 -22.77 -7.67
N LYS A 457 9.46 -23.13 -8.89
CA LYS A 457 9.66 -22.31 -10.11
C LYS A 457 8.72 -21.12 -10.23
N LEU A 458 7.63 -21.09 -9.44
CA LEU A 458 6.53 -20.13 -9.58
C LEU A 458 6.35 -19.23 -8.34
N VAL A 459 7.24 -19.28 -7.35
CA VAL A 459 7.07 -18.51 -6.10
C VAL A 459 6.86 -17.03 -6.39
N SER A 460 7.71 -16.42 -7.22
CA SER A 460 7.57 -15.00 -7.59
C SER A 460 6.29 -14.71 -8.39
N THR A 461 5.88 -15.64 -9.27
CA THR A 461 4.64 -15.51 -10.04
C THR A 461 3.41 -15.57 -9.13
N MET A 462 3.37 -16.52 -8.18
CA MET A 462 2.28 -16.65 -7.23
C MET A 462 2.19 -15.45 -6.27
N MET A 463 3.34 -14.92 -5.83
CA MET A 463 3.40 -13.67 -5.07
C MET A 463 2.90 -12.49 -5.90
N GLY A 464 3.26 -12.43 -7.19
CA GLY A 464 2.73 -11.43 -8.13
C GLY A 464 1.20 -11.50 -8.26
N ILE A 465 0.63 -12.70 -8.36
CA ILE A 465 -0.83 -12.92 -8.37
C ILE A 465 -1.46 -12.44 -7.05
N TRP A 466 -0.82 -12.74 -5.93
CA TRP A 466 -1.31 -12.32 -4.63
C TRP A 466 -1.38 -10.80 -4.49
N PHE A 467 -0.32 -10.08 -4.83
CA PHE A 467 -0.35 -8.61 -4.86
C PHE A 467 -1.27 -8.05 -5.94
N GLY A 468 -1.35 -8.73 -7.10
CA GLY A 468 -2.33 -8.41 -8.14
C GLY A 468 -3.78 -8.54 -7.65
N SER A 469 -4.08 -9.49 -6.77
CA SER A 469 -5.41 -9.61 -6.15
C SER A 469 -5.71 -8.44 -5.20
N VAL A 470 -4.71 -7.93 -4.48
CA VAL A 470 -4.87 -6.70 -3.68
C VAL A 470 -5.16 -5.50 -4.59
N ALA A 471 -4.39 -5.35 -5.68
CA ALA A 471 -4.61 -4.29 -6.68
C ALA A 471 -6.02 -4.35 -7.29
N ALA A 472 -6.47 -5.55 -7.65
CA ALA A 472 -7.83 -5.78 -8.16
C ALA A 472 -8.88 -5.44 -7.11
N GLY A 473 -8.67 -5.81 -5.84
CA GLY A 473 -9.54 -5.44 -4.73
C GLY A 473 -9.68 -3.93 -4.56
N ASN A 474 -8.57 -3.19 -4.63
CA ASN A 474 -8.58 -1.72 -4.59
C ASN A 474 -9.38 -1.10 -5.73
N PHE A 475 -9.21 -1.62 -6.94
CA PHE A 475 -9.99 -1.17 -8.09
C PHE A 475 -11.48 -1.47 -7.93
N VAL A 476 -11.85 -2.71 -7.54
CA VAL A 476 -13.24 -3.10 -7.28
C VAL A 476 -13.84 -2.24 -6.17
N ALA A 477 -13.08 -1.95 -5.09
CA ALA A 477 -13.53 -1.05 -4.03
C ALA A 477 -14.03 0.29 -4.56
N SER A 478 -13.30 0.87 -5.50
CA SER A 478 -13.65 2.17 -6.10
C SER A 478 -14.93 2.14 -6.95
N GLN A 479 -15.31 0.95 -7.47
CA GLN A 479 -16.48 0.77 -8.31
C GLN A 479 -17.75 0.36 -7.53
N MET A 480 -17.65 0.02 -6.23
CA MET A 480 -18.78 -0.50 -5.46
C MET A 480 -19.98 0.44 -5.43
N LYS A 481 -19.77 1.76 -5.30
CA LYS A 481 -20.84 2.74 -5.34
C LYS A 481 -21.49 2.83 -6.74
N ALA A 482 -20.71 2.75 -7.80
CA ALA A 482 -21.24 2.72 -9.17
C ALA A 482 -22.06 1.45 -9.42
N ILE A 483 -21.59 0.31 -8.91
CA ILE A 483 -22.30 -0.98 -8.98
C ILE A 483 -23.64 -0.89 -8.24
N SER A 484 -23.69 -0.32 -7.02
CA SER A 484 -24.94 -0.17 -6.27
C SER A 484 -25.95 0.69 -7.03
N ILE A 485 -25.54 1.82 -7.59
CA ILE A 485 -26.40 2.69 -8.41
C ILE A 485 -26.91 1.97 -9.68
N GLN A 486 -26.04 1.18 -10.32
CA GLN A 486 -26.44 0.43 -11.51
C GLN A 486 -27.46 -0.67 -11.19
N LEU A 487 -27.26 -1.39 -10.07
CA LEU A 487 -28.20 -2.40 -9.59
C LEU A 487 -29.54 -1.79 -9.20
N GLU A 488 -29.54 -0.65 -8.51
CA GLU A 488 -30.74 0.12 -8.19
C GLU A 488 -31.56 0.46 -9.44
N LYS A 489 -30.90 0.99 -10.47
CA LYS A 489 -31.56 1.29 -11.77
C LYS A 489 -32.13 0.05 -12.43
N THR A 490 -31.48 -1.10 -12.30
CA THR A 490 -31.89 -2.36 -12.95
C THR A 490 -33.02 -3.05 -12.19
N LEU A 491 -32.97 -3.03 -10.87
CA LEU A 491 -33.92 -3.75 -10.00
C LEU A 491 -35.09 -2.89 -9.54
N GLY A 492 -35.01 -1.57 -9.74
CA GLY A 492 -36.04 -0.60 -9.31
C GLY A 492 -36.20 -0.47 -7.79
N THR A 493 -35.18 -0.89 -7.04
CA THR A 493 -35.18 -0.87 -5.57
C THR A 493 -33.91 -0.18 -5.09
N GLU A 494 -34.03 0.73 -4.14
CA GLU A 494 -32.87 1.41 -3.56
C GLU A 494 -31.89 0.37 -2.95
N ILE A 495 -30.63 0.41 -3.42
CA ILE A 495 -29.57 -0.48 -2.98
C ILE A 495 -28.45 0.35 -2.40
N GLN A 496 -28.41 0.42 -1.07
CA GLN A 496 -27.37 1.09 -0.35
C GLN A 496 -26.05 0.32 -0.47
N VAL A 497 -24.97 1.02 -0.80
CA VAL A 497 -23.63 0.44 -1.03
C VAL A 497 -23.11 -0.41 0.13
N PHE A 498 -23.40 -0.02 1.38
CA PHE A 498 -22.92 -0.74 2.56
C PHE A 498 -23.64 -2.08 2.76
N TRP A 499 -24.93 -2.17 2.46
CA TRP A 499 -25.65 -3.45 2.43
C TRP A 499 -25.17 -4.35 1.30
N LEU A 500 -24.88 -3.78 0.12
CA LEU A 500 -24.31 -4.53 -1.00
C LEU A 500 -22.98 -5.21 -0.64
N ILE A 501 -22.12 -4.52 0.12
CA ILE A 501 -20.80 -5.08 0.51
C ILE A 501 -20.93 -6.02 1.71
N ALA A 502 -21.96 -5.87 2.54
CA ALA A 502 -22.21 -6.76 3.67
C ALA A 502 -22.61 -8.18 3.28
N ILE A 503 -23.20 -8.37 2.09
CA ILE A 503 -23.67 -9.67 1.55
C ILE A 503 -22.54 -10.36 0.80
#